data_61922f2458ae6215e17771181526ed07
#
_entry.id   61922f2458ae6215e17771181526ed07
#
_cell.length_a   1.000
_cell.length_b   1.000
_cell.length_c   1.000
_cell.angle_alpha   90.00
_cell.angle_beta   90.00
_cell.angle_gamma   90.00
#
_symmetry.space_group_name_H-M   'P 1'
#
loop_
_entity.id
_entity.type
_entity.pdbx_description
1 polymer ?
#
loop_
_entity_poly.entity_id
_entity_poly.type
_entity_poly.pdbx_seq_one_letter_code
_entity_poly.pdbx_strand_id
1 'polypeptide(L)' 'MPFSTPMMKQYMSIKSKNEDALLFFRMGDFYEMFHDDARIAAKILGITLTSRSKGEKAMPMAGIPYHA' A
#
# COMPACT_ATOMS: atom_id res chain seq x y z
N MET A 1 -14.38 8.14 7.00
CA MET A 1 -13.09 8.06 6.29
C MET A 1 -13.16 7.03 5.18
N PRO A 2 -12.77 7.39 3.96
CA PRO A 2 -12.81 6.45 2.85
C PRO A 2 -11.90 5.24 3.05
N PHE A 3 -10.91 5.34 3.93
CA PHE A 3 -9.94 4.29 4.16
C PHE A 3 -10.05 3.68 5.55
N SER A 4 -11.27 3.64 6.10
CA SER A 4 -11.49 3.19 7.47
C SER A 4 -11.88 1.71 7.58
N THR A 5 -11.55 0.90 6.58
CA THR A 5 -11.74 -0.55 6.68
C THR A 5 -10.82 -1.13 7.76
N PRO A 6 -11.16 -2.28 8.34
CA PRO A 6 -10.28 -2.91 9.35
C PRO A 6 -8.86 -3.12 8.84
N MET A 7 -8.72 -3.56 7.59
CA MET A 7 -7.41 -3.76 6.98
C MET A 7 -6.62 -2.44 6.94
N MET A 8 -7.25 -1.36 6.50
CA MET A 8 -6.56 -0.08 6.36
C MET A 8 -6.21 0.50 7.73
N LYS A 9 -7.07 0.31 8.72
CA LYS A 9 -6.75 0.74 10.10
C LYS A 9 -5.51 0.01 10.62
N GLN A 10 -5.40 -1.28 10.35
CA GLN A 10 -4.24 -2.06 10.75
C GLN A 10 -2.98 -1.57 10.03
N TYR A 11 -3.08 -1.34 8.72
CA TYR A 11 -1.98 -0.83 7.93
C TYR A 11 -1.48 0.51 8.49
N MET A 12 -2.39 1.44 8.71
CA MET A 12 -2.02 2.77 9.19
C MET A 12 -1.46 2.73 10.60
N SER A 13 -1.95 1.83 11.43
CA SER A 13 -1.42 1.67 12.79
C SER A 13 0.05 1.24 12.75
N ILE A 14 0.38 0.29 11.89
CA ILE A 14 1.76 -0.18 11.75
C ILE A 14 2.61 0.91 11.11
N LYS A 15 2.11 1.54 10.06
CA LYS A 15 2.85 2.58 9.34
C LYS A 15 3.18 3.76 10.24
N SER A 16 2.27 4.15 11.12
CA SER A 16 2.50 5.28 12.02
C SER A 16 3.69 5.05 12.97
N LYS A 17 4.07 3.81 13.18
CA LYS A 17 5.21 3.45 14.02
C LYS A 17 6.48 3.24 13.20
N ASN A 18 6.40 3.28 11.89
CA ASN A 18 7.51 2.99 10.98
C ASN A 18 7.45 3.91 9.76
N GLU A 19 7.31 5.21 10.00
CA GLU A 19 7.03 6.18 8.94
C GLU A 19 8.14 6.27 7.90
N ASP A 20 9.37 6.01 8.28
CA ASP A 20 10.53 6.11 7.41
C ASP A 20 10.85 4.80 6.68
N ALA A 21 10.03 3.78 6.84
CA ALA A 21 10.22 2.50 6.18
C ALA A 21 9.11 2.24 5.17
N LEU A 22 9.42 1.48 4.12
CA LEU A 22 8.40 1.00 3.19
C LEU A 22 7.69 -0.18 3.85
N LEU A 23 6.37 -0.07 4.00
CA LEU A 23 5.60 -1.13 4.62
C LEU A 23 5.02 -2.08 3.56
N PHE A 24 5.51 -3.31 3.56
CA PHE A 24 4.99 -4.38 2.71
C PHE A 24 3.94 -5.13 3.52
N PHE A 25 2.69 -4.90 3.21
CA PHE A 25 1.58 -5.47 3.97
C PHE A 25 1.06 -6.72 3.27
N ARG A 26 1.16 -7.87 3.92
CA ARG A 26 0.73 -9.14 3.34
C ARG A 26 -0.80 -9.21 3.24
N MET A 27 -1.30 -9.42 2.03
CA MET A 27 -2.72 -9.58 1.76
C MET A 27 -2.89 -10.75 0.80
N GLY A 28 -3.29 -11.91 1.34
CA GLY A 28 -3.44 -13.10 0.52
C GLY A 28 -2.12 -13.50 -0.13
N ASP A 29 -2.10 -13.53 -1.45
CA ASP A 29 -0.94 -13.94 -2.22
C ASP A 29 -0.01 -12.79 -2.61
N PHE A 30 -0.25 -11.60 -2.07
CA PHE A 30 0.52 -10.40 -2.41
C PHE A 30 1.03 -9.70 -1.19
N TYR A 31 2.17 -8.99 -1.36
CA TYR A 31 2.55 -7.90 -0.50
C TYR A 31 2.08 -6.63 -1.16
N GLU A 32 1.38 -5.79 -0.43
CA GLU A 32 0.84 -4.55 -0.98
C GLU A 32 1.34 -3.34 -0.20
N MET A 33 1.52 -2.26 -0.92
CA MET A 33 1.93 -0.98 -0.38
C MET A 33 0.89 0.06 -0.74
N PHE A 34 0.76 1.07 0.10
CA PHE A 34 -0.28 2.09 -0.07
C PHE A 34 0.32 3.48 0.07
N HIS A 35 -0.40 4.48 -0.43
CA HIS A 35 -0.06 5.90 -0.30
C HIS A 35 1.34 6.18 -0.86
N ASP A 36 2.14 6.95 -0.15
CA ASP A 36 3.47 7.33 -0.61
C ASP A 36 4.40 6.14 -0.74
N ASP A 37 4.25 5.13 0.09
CA ASP A 37 5.06 3.91 -0.02
C ASP A 37 4.82 3.25 -1.38
N ALA A 38 3.57 3.24 -1.86
CA ALA A 38 3.25 2.69 -3.17
C ALA A 38 3.94 3.47 -4.29
N ARG A 39 3.94 4.79 -4.20
CA ARG A 39 4.59 5.64 -5.20
C ARG A 39 6.10 5.43 -5.21
N ILE A 40 6.70 5.39 -4.03
CA ILE A 40 8.15 5.19 -3.91
C ILE A 40 8.53 3.81 -4.42
N ALA A 41 7.81 2.78 -4.00
CA ALA A 41 8.10 1.42 -4.41
C ALA A 41 7.93 1.23 -5.92
N ALA A 42 6.88 1.81 -6.50
CA ALA A 42 6.66 1.72 -7.94
C ALA A 42 7.83 2.32 -8.70
N LYS A 43 8.36 3.44 -8.24
CA LYS A 43 9.47 4.12 -8.88
C LYS A 43 10.78 3.35 -8.73
N ILE A 44 11.07 2.87 -7.51
CA ILE A 44 12.33 2.19 -7.23
C ILE A 44 12.36 0.79 -7.79
N LEU A 45 11.27 0.04 -7.63
CA LEU A 45 11.20 -1.37 -8.01
C LEU A 45 10.68 -1.59 -9.43
N GLY A 46 10.18 -0.52 -10.06
CA GLY A 46 9.63 -0.64 -11.41
C GLY A 46 8.32 -1.40 -11.47
N ILE A 47 7.59 -1.50 -10.36
CA ILE A 47 6.30 -2.17 -10.35
C ILE A 47 5.18 -1.19 -10.67
N THR A 48 4.03 -1.72 -11.08
CA THR A 48 2.92 -0.90 -11.51
C THR A 48 2.25 -0.20 -10.33
N LEU A 49 2.12 1.11 -10.46
CA LEU A 49 1.32 1.89 -9.52
C LEU A 49 -0.12 1.86 -9.99
N THR A 50 -1.03 1.52 -9.11
CA THR A 50 -2.45 1.47 -9.41
C THR A 50 -3.24 2.19 -8.32
N SER A 51 -4.55 2.04 -8.34
CA SER A 51 -5.42 2.72 -7.41
C SER A 51 -6.45 1.75 -6.86
N ARG A 52 -6.69 1.79 -5.56
CA ARG A 52 -7.69 0.93 -4.93
C ARG A 52 -9.11 1.43 -5.21
N SER A 53 -9.28 2.75 -5.31
CA SER A 53 -10.56 3.37 -5.58
C SER A 53 -10.40 4.36 -6.72
N LYS A 54 -11.53 4.90 -7.21
CA LYS A 54 -11.51 5.86 -8.31
C LYS A 54 -11.92 7.24 -7.81
N GLY A 55 -11.57 8.26 -8.58
CA GLY A 55 -11.95 9.63 -8.30
C GLY A 55 -11.23 10.20 -7.10
N GLU A 56 -11.93 11.02 -6.33
CA GLU A 56 -11.37 11.70 -5.18
C GLU A 56 -10.94 10.77 -4.07
N LYS A 57 -11.50 9.55 -4.07
CA LYS A 57 -11.17 8.54 -3.07
C LYS A 57 -10.08 7.59 -3.53
N ALA A 58 -9.45 7.89 -4.66
CA ALA A 58 -8.38 7.07 -5.19
C ALA A 58 -7.23 7.00 -4.19
N MET A 59 -6.77 5.78 -3.93
CA MET A 59 -5.66 5.56 -3.03
C MET A 59 -4.57 4.83 -3.80
N PRO A 60 -3.37 5.43 -3.92
CA PRO A 60 -2.27 4.75 -4.60
C PRO A 60 -1.96 3.42 -3.94
N MET A 61 -1.75 2.41 -4.76
CA MET A 61 -1.32 1.11 -4.27
C MET A 61 -0.41 0.44 -5.27
N ALA A 62 0.47 -0.41 -4.78
CA ALA A 62 1.34 -1.23 -5.60
C ALA A 62 1.54 -2.55 -4.87
N GLY A 63 1.74 -3.63 -5.63
CA GLY A 63 1.87 -4.93 -5.02
C GLY A 63 2.82 -5.83 -5.77
N ILE A 64 3.37 -6.80 -5.05
CA ILE A 64 4.20 -7.85 -5.62
C ILE A 64 3.70 -9.20 -5.11
N PRO A 65 3.80 -10.27 -5.94
CA PRO A 65 3.40 -11.59 -5.46
C PRO A 65 4.23 -12.01 -4.25
N TYR A 66 3.57 -12.67 -3.31
CA TYR A 66 4.21 -13.11 -2.08
C TYR A 66 5.42 -14.01 -2.34
N HIS A 67 5.33 -14.85 -3.34
CA HIS A 67 6.37 -15.83 -3.64
C HIS A 67 7.44 -15.34 -4.62
N ALA A 68 7.36 -14.08 -5.00
CA ALA A 68 8.32 -13.52 -5.96
C ALA A 68 9.62 -13.09 -5.30
#